data_40db5f2d16a1baba34bdb8cb6d7257b2
#
_entry.id   40db5f2d16a1baba34bdb8cb6d7257b2
#
_cell.length_a   1.000
_cell.length_b   1.000
_cell.length_c   1.000
_cell.angle_alpha   90.00
_cell.angle_beta   90.00
_cell.angle_gamma   90.00
#
_symmetry.space_group_name_H-M   'P 1'
#
loop_
_entity.id
_entity.type
_entity.pdbx_description
1 polymer ?
#
loop_
_entity_poly.entity_id
_entity_poly.type
_entity_poly.pdbx_seq_one_letter_code
_entity_poly.pdbx_strand_id
1 'polypeptide(L)'
;MNLAKWAKNRIEKRRGSRRGVSTIMANLMMLVIVVTLSSLLFVWAISSFGAYQGGAGYWFSSRSIANQERLSVENAFFTGSCGTCNNIVKVYVRNVGTIPFTIASVYMNSTLFQFQQTVNVGNVTTTPLTMTLSGTGWAHNDLQKITVATVRGTIVTTTWVA
;
A
#
# COMPACT_ATOMS: atom_id res chain seq x y z
N MET A 1 35.89 -29.22 -79.49
CA MET A 1 35.66 -28.34 -78.31
C MET A 1 34.22 -28.55 -77.84
N ASN A 2 34.00 -29.03 -76.60
CA ASN A 2 32.71 -29.58 -76.21
C ASN A 2 31.83 -28.47 -75.63
N LEU A 3 30.98 -27.86 -76.46
CA LEU A 3 30.11 -26.73 -76.16
C LEU A 3 29.17 -27.01 -74.91
N ALA A 4 28.78 -28.26 -74.77
CA ALA A 4 27.95 -28.70 -73.66
C ALA A 4 28.66 -28.56 -72.28
N LYS A 5 29.95 -28.85 -72.22
CA LYS A 5 30.79 -28.73 -71.06
C LYS A 5 31.02 -27.27 -70.62
N TRP A 6 31.16 -26.39 -71.63
CA TRP A 6 31.32 -24.96 -71.43
C TRP A 6 30.01 -24.29 -70.88
N ALA A 7 28.89 -24.68 -71.49
CA ALA A 7 27.56 -24.19 -70.99
C ALA A 7 27.25 -24.64 -69.57
N LYS A 8 27.58 -25.89 -69.25
CA LYS A 8 27.40 -26.43 -67.92
C LYS A 8 28.20 -25.67 -66.82
N ASN A 9 29.47 -25.39 -67.09
CA ASN A 9 30.35 -24.65 -66.24
C ASN A 9 29.90 -23.19 -66.02
N ARG A 10 29.29 -22.55 -67.04
CA ARG A 10 28.71 -21.19 -66.86
C ARG A 10 27.47 -21.17 -66.01
N ILE A 11 26.62 -22.16 -66.05
CA ILE A 11 25.42 -22.29 -65.29
C ILE A 11 25.75 -22.55 -63.79
N GLU A 12 26.73 -23.42 -63.54
CA GLU A 12 27.19 -23.71 -62.18
C GLU A 12 27.81 -22.47 -61.46
N LYS A 13 28.63 -21.72 -62.23
CA LYS A 13 29.27 -20.50 -61.71
C LYS A 13 28.28 -19.40 -61.38
N ARG A 14 27.15 -19.29 -62.09
CA ARG A 14 26.09 -18.36 -61.83
C ARG A 14 25.21 -18.78 -60.60
N ARG A 15 25.06 -20.08 -60.35
CA ARG A 15 24.31 -20.60 -59.18
C ARG A 15 25.06 -20.40 -57.88
N GLY A 16 26.38 -20.46 -57.85
CA GLY A 16 27.20 -20.22 -56.67
C GLY A 16 27.11 -18.79 -56.16
N SER A 17 27.11 -17.79 -57.05
CA SER A 17 27.05 -16.38 -56.70
C SER A 17 25.69 -15.96 -56.05
N ARG A 18 24.59 -16.57 -56.50
CA ARG A 18 23.27 -16.26 -55.96
C ARG A 18 23.02 -16.82 -54.54
N ARG A 19 23.69 -17.91 -54.17
CA ARG A 19 23.56 -18.53 -52.84
C ARG A 19 24.22 -17.68 -51.75
N GLY A 20 25.35 -17.02 -52.01
CA GLY A 20 26.03 -16.17 -51.06
C GLY A 20 25.22 -14.93 -50.68
N VAL A 21 24.60 -14.26 -51.66
CA VAL A 21 23.76 -13.09 -51.43
C VAL A 21 22.50 -13.44 -50.61
N SER A 22 21.86 -14.58 -50.91
CA SER A 22 20.68 -15.05 -50.15
C SER A 22 20.99 -15.33 -48.68
N THR A 23 22.16 -15.90 -48.39
CA THR A 23 22.58 -16.19 -47.00
C THR A 23 22.84 -14.91 -46.21
N ILE A 24 23.48 -13.91 -46.82
CA ILE A 24 23.74 -12.62 -46.21
C ILE A 24 22.42 -11.89 -45.88
N MET A 25 21.49 -11.87 -46.86
CA MET A 25 20.17 -11.26 -46.69
C MET A 25 19.36 -11.96 -45.58
N ALA A 26 19.41 -13.30 -45.51
CA ALA A 26 18.74 -14.05 -44.45
C ALA A 26 19.29 -13.71 -43.06
N ASN A 27 20.62 -13.64 -42.93
CA ASN A 27 21.24 -13.26 -41.66
C ASN A 27 20.91 -11.81 -41.26
N LEU A 28 20.87 -10.90 -42.21
CA LEU A 28 20.52 -9.49 -41.94
C LEU A 28 19.05 -9.34 -41.50
N MET A 29 18.14 -10.06 -42.17
CA MET A 29 16.73 -10.09 -41.73
C MET A 29 16.56 -10.68 -40.34
N MET A 30 17.28 -11.76 -40.03
CA MET A 30 17.22 -12.37 -38.68
C MET A 30 17.73 -11.41 -37.61
N LEU A 31 18.81 -10.67 -37.89
CA LEU A 31 19.35 -9.66 -37.00
C LEU A 31 18.33 -8.54 -36.71
N VAL A 32 17.66 -8.04 -37.75
CA VAL A 32 16.61 -7.01 -37.62
C VAL A 32 15.47 -7.52 -36.76
N ILE A 33 14.99 -8.75 -36.96
CA ILE A 33 13.92 -9.35 -36.17
C ILE A 33 14.33 -9.47 -34.69
N VAL A 34 15.53 -9.95 -34.42
CA VAL A 34 16.02 -10.10 -33.04
C VAL A 34 16.14 -8.76 -32.36
N VAL A 35 16.69 -7.74 -33.02
CA VAL A 35 16.81 -6.40 -32.43
C VAL A 35 15.45 -5.78 -32.16
N THR A 36 14.50 -5.89 -33.07
CA THR A 36 13.15 -5.34 -32.89
C THR A 36 12.39 -6.05 -31.76
N LEU A 37 12.45 -7.36 -31.66
CA LEU A 37 11.83 -8.12 -30.58
C LEU A 37 12.48 -7.80 -29.23
N SER A 38 13.80 -7.71 -29.18
CA SER A 38 14.54 -7.36 -27.97
C SER A 38 14.20 -5.96 -27.47
N SER A 39 14.09 -4.98 -28.36
CA SER A 39 13.70 -3.62 -27.99
C SER A 39 12.27 -3.54 -27.45
N LEU A 40 11.34 -4.29 -28.05
CA LEU A 40 9.96 -4.36 -27.61
C LEU A 40 9.84 -4.98 -26.21
N LEU A 41 10.56 -6.08 -25.96
CA LEU A 41 10.62 -6.71 -24.64
C LEU A 41 11.25 -5.79 -23.61
N PHE A 42 12.28 -5.04 -23.98
CA PHE A 42 12.94 -4.10 -23.07
C PHE A 42 12.01 -2.96 -22.66
N VAL A 43 11.28 -2.35 -23.60
CA VAL A 43 10.28 -1.31 -23.30
C VAL A 43 9.17 -1.85 -22.42
N TRP A 44 8.67 -3.06 -22.72
CA TRP A 44 7.66 -3.71 -21.88
C TRP A 44 8.17 -3.98 -20.46
N ALA A 45 9.39 -4.46 -20.33
CA ALA A 45 10.01 -4.72 -19.02
C ALA A 45 10.14 -3.44 -18.19
N ILE A 46 10.66 -2.35 -18.77
CA ILE A 46 10.79 -1.06 -18.07
C ILE A 46 9.43 -0.53 -17.64
N SER A 47 8.42 -0.59 -18.51
CA SER A 47 7.07 -0.16 -18.17
C SER A 47 6.47 -0.98 -17.01
N SER A 48 6.65 -2.29 -17.05
CA SER A 48 6.16 -3.19 -15.99
C SER A 48 6.89 -2.94 -14.67
N PHE A 49 8.22 -2.79 -14.70
CA PHE A 49 9.00 -2.46 -13.50
C PHE A 49 8.64 -1.09 -12.92
N GLY A 50 8.40 -0.08 -13.76
CA GLY A 50 7.97 1.24 -13.32
C GLY A 50 6.64 1.21 -12.58
N ALA A 51 5.67 0.45 -13.08
CA ALA A 51 4.39 0.25 -12.42
C ALA A 51 4.53 -0.48 -11.06
N TYR A 52 5.38 -1.51 -11.02
CA TYR A 52 5.68 -2.24 -9.77
C TYR A 52 6.38 -1.37 -8.73
N GLN A 53 7.40 -0.61 -9.12
CA GLN A 53 8.12 0.28 -8.22
C GLN A 53 7.24 1.41 -7.68
N GLY A 54 6.38 1.98 -8.51
CA GLY A 54 5.42 3.00 -8.08
C GLY A 54 4.44 2.46 -7.04
N GLY A 55 3.86 1.30 -7.28
CA GLY A 55 2.95 0.65 -6.33
C GLY A 55 3.62 0.24 -5.03
N ALA A 56 4.79 -0.40 -5.11
CA ALA A 56 5.55 -0.80 -3.94
C ALA A 56 6.03 0.42 -3.12
N GLY A 57 6.53 1.46 -3.78
CA GLY A 57 6.97 2.69 -3.12
C GLY A 57 5.85 3.37 -2.33
N TYR A 58 4.65 3.45 -2.89
CA TYR A 58 3.48 3.97 -2.19
C TYR A 58 3.11 3.12 -0.96
N TRP A 59 3.18 1.80 -1.08
CA TRP A 59 2.86 0.87 0.01
C TRP A 59 3.87 0.96 1.17
N PHE A 60 5.16 1.03 0.86
CA PHE A 60 6.22 1.22 1.86
C PHE A 60 6.14 2.60 2.52
N SER A 61 5.87 3.64 1.78
CA SER A 61 5.67 4.99 2.31
C SER A 61 4.49 5.06 3.28
N SER A 62 3.35 4.51 2.91
CA SER A 62 2.15 4.50 3.76
C SER A 62 2.37 3.72 5.06
N ARG A 63 3.04 2.58 5.01
CA ARG A 63 3.38 1.80 6.22
C ARG A 63 4.44 2.48 7.08
N SER A 64 5.43 3.10 6.46
CA SER A 64 6.44 3.87 7.20
C SER A 64 5.82 5.01 8.00
N ILE A 65 4.87 5.72 7.40
CA ILE A 65 4.14 6.80 8.07
C ILE A 65 3.25 6.24 9.19
N ALA A 66 2.53 5.14 8.96
CA ALA A 66 1.71 4.51 9.99
C ALA A 66 2.54 4.03 11.20
N ASN A 67 3.76 3.54 10.97
CA ASN A 67 4.67 3.14 12.05
C ASN A 67 5.20 4.31 12.88
N GLN A 68 5.16 5.53 12.35
CA GLN A 68 5.54 6.75 13.07
C GLN A 68 4.39 7.30 13.93
N GLU A 69 3.16 6.87 13.67
CA GLU A 69 2.02 7.17 14.53
C GLU A 69 2.08 6.27 15.76
N ARG A 70 2.13 6.89 16.92
CA ARG A 70 1.99 6.18 18.19
C ARG A 70 1.02 6.95 19.06
N LEU A 71 -0.03 6.28 19.46
CA LEU A 71 -1.01 6.85 20.37
C LEU A 71 -1.01 6.07 21.69
N SER A 72 -1.28 6.78 22.76
CA SER A 72 -1.49 6.21 24.09
C SER A 72 -2.80 6.74 24.65
N VAL A 73 -3.61 5.86 25.19
CA VAL A 73 -4.78 6.27 25.99
C VAL A 73 -4.28 6.61 27.39
N GLU A 74 -4.31 7.91 27.72
CA GLU A 74 -3.79 8.40 28.99
C GLU A 74 -4.75 8.20 30.12
N ASN A 75 -6.03 8.45 29.83
CA ASN A 75 -7.09 8.35 30.89
C ASN A 75 -8.45 8.07 30.26
N ALA A 76 -9.25 7.36 30.98
CA ALA A 76 -10.66 7.11 30.67
C ALA A 76 -11.51 7.37 31.92
N PHE A 77 -12.37 8.37 31.84
CA PHE A 77 -13.31 8.70 32.92
C PHE A 77 -14.67 8.14 32.59
N PHE A 78 -15.20 7.38 33.54
CA PHE A 78 -16.52 6.77 33.48
C PHE A 78 -17.48 7.59 34.36
N THR A 79 -18.50 8.16 33.74
CA THR A 79 -19.49 9.02 34.45
C THR A 79 -20.90 8.69 33.99
N GLY A 80 -21.89 9.11 34.80
CA GLY A 80 -23.30 8.97 34.42
C GLY A 80 -23.89 10.28 33.91
N SER A 81 -24.87 10.19 33.02
CA SER A 81 -25.69 11.34 32.59
C SER A 81 -26.85 11.63 33.55
N CYS A 82 -27.18 10.71 34.43
CA CYS A 82 -28.17 10.84 35.50
C CYS A 82 -27.65 10.11 36.76
N GLY A 83 -28.24 10.31 37.88
CA GLY A 83 -27.78 9.77 39.19
C GLY A 83 -27.66 8.24 39.23
N THR A 84 -28.25 7.50 38.29
CA THR A 84 -28.24 6.04 38.21
C THR A 84 -27.74 5.51 36.87
N CYS A 85 -27.35 6.37 35.93
CA CYS A 85 -26.93 5.98 34.59
C CYS A 85 -25.40 6.04 34.45
N ASN A 86 -24.77 4.92 34.28
CA ASN A 86 -23.33 4.81 33.99
C ASN A 86 -23.11 4.69 32.48
N ASN A 87 -23.27 5.77 31.71
CA ASN A 87 -23.34 5.71 30.28
C ASN A 87 -22.43 6.70 29.51
N ILE A 88 -21.69 7.54 30.22
CA ILE A 88 -20.78 8.52 29.58
C ILE A 88 -19.33 8.14 29.87
N VAL A 89 -18.56 7.96 28.81
CA VAL A 89 -17.11 7.74 28.86
C VAL A 89 -16.39 8.91 28.21
N LYS A 90 -15.40 9.46 28.90
CA LYS A 90 -14.51 10.51 28.39
C LYS A 90 -13.10 9.96 28.28
N VAL A 91 -12.58 9.85 27.07
CA VAL A 91 -11.24 9.28 26.78
C VAL A 91 -10.29 10.39 26.41
N TYR A 92 -9.10 10.38 27.00
CA TYR A 92 -8.00 11.27 26.67
C TYR A 92 -6.91 10.47 25.98
N VAL A 93 -6.52 10.90 24.78
CA VAL A 93 -5.50 10.24 23.96
C VAL A 93 -4.33 11.18 23.78
N ARG A 94 -3.11 10.69 24.03
CA ARG A 94 -1.85 11.40 23.80
C ARG A 94 -1.20 10.89 22.54
N ASN A 95 -0.59 11.81 21.80
CA ASN A 95 0.31 11.49 20.71
C ASN A 95 1.73 11.29 21.26
N VAL A 96 2.20 10.06 21.28
CA VAL A 96 3.56 9.67 21.69
C VAL A 96 4.43 9.31 20.47
N GLY A 97 3.91 9.54 19.26
CA GLY A 97 4.61 9.34 18.00
C GLY A 97 5.41 10.56 17.55
N THR A 98 5.92 10.50 16.36
CA THR A 98 6.74 11.56 15.74
C THR A 98 5.98 12.41 14.73
N ILE A 99 4.77 12.04 14.38
CA ILE A 99 3.91 12.75 13.43
C ILE A 99 2.51 12.99 14.02
N PRO A 100 1.80 14.05 13.62
CA PRO A 100 0.43 14.26 14.02
C PRO A 100 -0.48 13.20 13.41
N PHE A 101 -1.52 12.80 14.15
CA PHE A 101 -2.54 11.88 13.67
C PHE A 101 -3.95 12.41 13.91
N THR A 102 -4.89 11.88 13.15
CA THR A 102 -6.32 12.17 13.32
C THR A 102 -7.03 10.91 13.80
N ILE A 103 -7.75 11.02 14.90
CA ILE A 103 -8.60 9.96 15.42
C ILE A 103 -9.83 9.86 14.53
N ALA A 104 -10.09 8.67 13.98
CA ALA A 104 -11.25 8.41 13.13
C ALA A 104 -12.41 7.81 13.92
N SER A 105 -12.10 6.88 14.81
CA SER A 105 -13.13 6.17 15.56
C SER A 105 -12.61 5.65 16.89
N VAL A 106 -13.52 5.53 17.84
CA VAL A 106 -13.30 4.87 19.11
C VAL A 106 -14.38 3.80 19.27
N TYR A 107 -13.95 2.62 19.64
CA TYR A 107 -14.86 1.53 19.99
C TYR A 107 -14.83 1.32 21.49
N MET A 108 -16.00 1.20 22.06
CA MET A 108 -16.17 0.77 23.44
C MET A 108 -17.01 -0.51 23.45
N ASN A 109 -16.41 -1.61 23.88
CA ASN A 109 -17.05 -2.94 23.91
C ASN A 109 -17.78 -3.31 22.61
N SER A 110 -17.22 -3.02 21.43
CA SER A 110 -17.81 -3.25 20.10
C SER A 110 -18.80 -2.18 19.62
N THR A 111 -19.16 -1.17 20.43
CA THR A 111 -19.96 -0.03 19.98
C THR A 111 -19.06 1.01 19.34
N LEU A 112 -19.37 1.42 18.11
CA LEU A 112 -18.59 2.38 17.31
C LEU A 112 -19.04 3.82 17.63
N PHE A 113 -18.06 4.68 17.88
CA PHE A 113 -18.21 6.13 17.94
C PHE A 113 -17.26 6.78 16.95
N GLN A 114 -17.77 7.64 16.08
CA GLN A 114 -16.97 8.36 15.08
C GLN A 114 -16.47 9.69 15.62
N PHE A 115 -15.21 9.96 15.37
CA PHE A 115 -14.55 11.21 15.75
C PHE A 115 -13.72 11.74 14.58
N GLN A 116 -13.41 13.03 14.61
CA GLN A 116 -12.50 13.64 13.65
C GLN A 116 -11.65 14.69 14.38
N GLN A 117 -10.76 14.21 15.24
CA GLN A 117 -9.92 15.07 16.05
C GLN A 117 -8.44 14.81 15.75
N THR A 118 -7.71 15.87 15.37
CA THR A 118 -6.27 15.81 15.15
C THR A 118 -5.53 16.06 16.45
N VAL A 119 -4.52 15.22 16.71
CA VAL A 119 -3.66 15.31 17.89
C VAL A 119 -2.21 15.54 17.43
N ASN A 120 -1.65 16.68 17.81
CA ASN A 120 -0.28 17.02 17.50
C ASN A 120 0.71 16.23 18.37
N VAL A 121 1.95 16.11 17.90
CA VAL A 121 3.02 15.40 18.59
C VAL A 121 3.23 15.91 20.01
N GLY A 122 3.30 15.01 20.96
CA GLY A 122 3.48 15.31 22.39
C GLY A 122 2.24 15.81 23.11
N ASN A 123 1.17 16.15 22.40
CA ASN A 123 -0.04 16.70 23.00
C ASN A 123 -1.07 15.61 23.34
N VAL A 124 -1.92 15.94 24.29
CA VAL A 124 -3.15 15.20 24.61
C VAL A 124 -4.30 15.82 23.82
N THR A 125 -5.36 15.07 23.60
CA THR A 125 -6.61 15.59 22.99
C THR A 125 -7.10 16.82 23.76
N THR A 126 -7.29 17.93 23.06
CA THR A 126 -7.72 19.22 23.65
C THR A 126 -9.11 19.09 24.28
N THR A 127 -9.99 18.35 23.63
CA THR A 127 -11.31 17.99 24.14
C THR A 127 -11.37 16.49 24.36
N PRO A 128 -11.94 15.99 25.45
CA PRO A 128 -12.09 14.57 25.67
C PRO A 128 -13.00 13.96 24.60
N LEU A 129 -12.63 12.76 24.13
CA LEU A 129 -13.50 11.96 23.27
C LEU A 129 -14.66 11.45 24.10
N THR A 130 -15.81 12.13 24.00
CA THR A 130 -16.98 11.81 24.80
C THR A 130 -17.87 10.82 24.06
N MET A 131 -18.12 9.68 24.66
CA MET A 131 -18.99 8.61 24.15
C MET A 131 -20.17 8.48 25.12
N THR A 132 -21.38 8.44 24.54
CA THR A 132 -22.61 8.17 25.31
C THR A 132 -23.17 6.84 24.85
N LEU A 133 -23.21 5.85 25.71
CA LEU A 133 -23.77 4.55 25.45
C LEU A 133 -25.27 4.55 25.63
N SER A 134 -25.96 3.73 24.85
CA SER A 134 -27.40 3.51 25.00
C SER A 134 -27.65 2.50 26.12
N GLY A 135 -28.65 2.77 26.96
CA GLY A 135 -29.04 1.88 28.04
C GLY A 135 -28.35 2.19 29.37
N THR A 136 -28.21 1.16 30.22
CA THR A 136 -27.66 1.28 31.57
C THR A 136 -26.15 1.46 31.63
N GLY A 137 -25.47 1.27 30.48
CA GLY A 137 -24.02 1.39 30.38
C GLY A 137 -23.28 0.21 31.01
N TRP A 138 -22.43 0.47 32.00
CA TRP A 138 -21.57 -0.54 32.64
C TRP A 138 -21.91 -0.66 34.14
N ALA A 139 -21.56 -1.82 34.73
CA ALA A 139 -21.57 -2.01 36.17
C ALA A 139 -20.28 -1.45 36.79
N HIS A 140 -20.37 -1.07 38.06
CA HIS A 140 -19.19 -0.62 38.82
C HIS A 140 -18.19 -1.77 38.99
N ASN A 141 -16.90 -1.49 38.77
CA ASN A 141 -15.80 -2.44 38.70
C ASN A 141 -15.81 -3.37 37.46
N ASP A 142 -16.60 -3.05 36.44
CA ASP A 142 -16.60 -3.80 35.17
C ASP A 142 -15.41 -3.42 34.29
N LEU A 143 -14.80 -4.42 33.64
CA LEU A 143 -13.71 -4.22 32.69
C LEU A 143 -14.26 -3.74 31.32
N GLN A 144 -13.90 -2.55 30.96
CA GLN A 144 -14.32 -1.93 29.70
C GLN A 144 -13.17 -1.92 28.70
N LYS A 145 -13.41 -2.43 27.50
CA LYS A 145 -12.43 -2.45 26.41
C LYS A 145 -12.62 -1.21 25.54
N ILE A 146 -11.59 -0.38 25.47
CA ILE A 146 -11.55 0.82 24.63
C ILE A 146 -10.54 0.61 23.52
N THR A 147 -10.97 0.76 22.28
CA THR A 147 -10.11 0.67 21.09
C THR A 147 -10.18 1.98 20.32
N VAL A 148 -9.04 2.63 20.17
CA VAL A 148 -8.91 3.88 19.39
C VAL A 148 -8.27 3.58 18.05
N ALA A 149 -8.88 4.06 16.97
CA ALA A 149 -8.37 3.90 15.61
C ALA A 149 -8.15 5.27 14.94
N THR A 150 -7.02 5.40 14.26
CA THR A 150 -6.69 6.59 13.48
C THR A 150 -7.11 6.45 12.01
N VAL A 151 -7.17 7.56 11.28
CA VAL A 151 -7.48 7.59 9.85
C VAL A 151 -6.48 6.76 9.03
N ARG A 152 -5.22 6.66 9.46
CA ARG A 152 -4.18 5.87 8.78
C ARG A 152 -4.14 4.40 9.17
N GLY A 153 -5.06 3.95 10.05
CA GLY A 153 -5.20 2.55 10.43
C GLY A 153 -4.37 2.11 11.62
N THR A 154 -3.75 3.03 12.37
CA THR A 154 -3.13 2.70 13.66
C THR A 154 -4.23 2.42 14.69
N ILE A 155 -4.15 1.28 15.36
CA ILE A 155 -5.14 0.83 16.34
C ILE A 155 -4.46 0.55 17.67
N VAL A 156 -5.01 1.10 18.74
CA VAL A 156 -4.59 0.79 20.12
C VAL A 156 -5.80 0.38 20.94
N THR A 157 -5.66 -0.73 21.64
CA THR A 157 -6.68 -1.28 22.51
C THR A 157 -6.19 -1.30 23.95
N THR A 158 -6.99 -0.76 24.86
CA THR A 158 -6.73 -0.73 26.29
C THR A 158 -7.96 -1.19 27.07
N THR A 159 -7.75 -1.71 28.25
CA THR A 159 -8.83 -2.10 29.16
C THR A 159 -8.78 -1.24 30.41
N TRP A 160 -9.93 -0.77 30.83
CA TRP A 160 -10.12 0.11 32.00
C TRP A 160 -11.20 -0.44 32.88
N VAL A 161 -11.08 -0.17 34.19
CA VAL A 161 -12.11 -0.50 35.17
C VAL A 161 -13.05 0.70 35.29
N ALA A 162 -14.36 0.48 35.15
CA ALA A 162 -15.40 1.50 35.23
C ALA A 162 -15.89 1.75 36.66
#